data_9828c7bf65eebb28cc6154e70fa4692d
#
_entry.id   9828c7bf65eebb28cc6154e70fa4692d
#
_cell.length_a   1.000
_cell.length_b   1.000
_cell.length_c   1.000
_cell.angle_alpha   90.00
_cell.angle_beta   90.00
_cell.angle_gamma   90.00
#
_symmetry.space_group_name_H-M   'P 1'
#
loop_
_entity.id
_entity.type
_entity.pdbx_description
1 polymer ?
#
loop_
_entity_poly.entity_id
_entity_poly.type
_entity_poly.pdbx_seq_one_letter_code
_entity_poly.pdbx_strand_id
1 'polypeptide(L)'
;MIDGVDHIVILAPEIEAGAAVYAALLGRAPDWRAVSDTGAATALFQLGNTALELVAPSGHGSSAEHLRARITEEGPGLKSLAFRSTDIAGDHRAMSRLALSPTAVEEALSEDMAREARRTWRSFRVPQEHTAGIRWFFVAP
;
A
#
# COMPACT_ATOMS: atom_id res chain seq x y z
N MET A 1 -10.19 -15.40 5.84
CA MET A 1 -9.06 -16.25 5.35
C MET A 1 -8.21 -15.45 4.36
N ILE A 2 -6.93 -15.60 4.47
CA ILE A 2 -5.99 -15.00 3.52
C ILE A 2 -5.86 -15.94 2.33
N ASP A 3 -6.07 -15.45 1.12
CA ASP A 3 -6.06 -16.28 -0.09
C ASP A 3 -5.03 -15.84 -1.14
N GLY A 4 -4.25 -14.83 -0.87
CA GLY A 4 -3.18 -14.41 -1.77
C GLY A 4 -2.56 -13.08 -1.39
N VAL A 5 -1.56 -12.69 -2.18
CA VAL A 5 -0.97 -11.34 -2.11
C VAL A 5 -1.78 -10.44 -3.04
N ASP A 6 -2.40 -9.42 -2.47
CA ASP A 6 -3.17 -8.45 -3.24
C ASP A 6 -2.24 -7.51 -4.01
N HIS A 7 -1.29 -6.92 -3.32
CA HIS A 7 -0.26 -6.09 -3.95
C HIS A 7 1.00 -6.02 -3.10
N ILE A 8 2.08 -5.62 -3.73
CA ILE A 8 3.34 -5.28 -3.06
C ILE A 8 3.53 -3.76 -3.11
N VAL A 9 4.10 -3.19 -2.05
CA VAL A 9 4.26 -1.74 -1.90
C VAL A 9 5.73 -1.38 -1.94
N ILE A 10 6.07 -0.47 -2.85
CA ILE A 10 7.41 0.05 -3.04
C ILE A 10 7.40 1.53 -2.69
N LEU A 11 8.26 1.93 -1.74
CA LEU A 11 8.46 3.33 -1.42
C LEU A 11 9.40 3.96 -2.43
N ALA A 12 8.96 5.06 -3.04
CA ALA A 12 9.75 5.86 -3.97
C ALA A 12 9.89 7.28 -3.41
N PRO A 13 11.06 7.92 -3.60
CA PRO A 13 11.24 9.31 -3.15
C PRO A 13 10.33 10.31 -3.90
N GLU A 14 10.02 10.00 -5.18
CA GLU A 14 9.26 10.90 -6.04
C GLU A 14 8.43 10.06 -7.01
N ILE A 15 7.12 10.33 -7.06
CA ILE A 15 6.18 9.44 -7.75
C ILE A 15 6.32 9.47 -9.28
N GLU A 16 6.56 10.62 -9.87
CA GLU A 16 6.66 10.73 -11.33
C GLU A 16 7.88 9.98 -11.87
N ALA A 17 9.03 10.15 -11.22
CA ALA A 17 10.25 9.43 -11.59
C ALA A 17 10.11 7.92 -11.37
N GLY A 18 9.56 7.51 -10.24
CA GLY A 18 9.32 6.10 -9.94
C GLY A 18 8.35 5.45 -10.92
N ALA A 19 7.23 6.11 -11.20
CA ALA A 19 6.25 5.60 -12.15
C ALA A 19 6.83 5.48 -13.57
N ALA A 20 7.66 6.43 -13.99
CA ALA A 20 8.30 6.38 -15.31
C ALA A 20 9.25 5.18 -15.44
N VAL A 21 10.05 4.88 -14.40
CA VAL A 21 10.94 3.72 -14.39
C VAL A 21 10.14 2.42 -14.50
N TYR A 22 9.11 2.26 -13.69
CA TYR A 22 8.31 1.03 -13.70
C TYR A 22 7.45 0.89 -14.97
N ALA A 23 6.96 2.01 -15.53
CA ALA A 23 6.26 1.98 -16.80
C ALA A 23 7.17 1.47 -17.93
N ALA A 24 8.41 1.94 -17.97
CA ALA A 24 9.39 1.46 -18.92
C ALA A 24 9.76 0.00 -18.70
N LEU A 25 9.99 -0.40 -17.46
CA LEU A 25 10.35 -1.76 -17.07
C LEU A 25 9.25 -2.77 -17.41
N LEU A 26 7.99 -2.42 -17.14
CA LEU A 26 6.84 -3.29 -17.33
C LEU A 26 6.20 -3.15 -18.73
N GLY A 27 6.62 -2.15 -19.51
CA GLY A 27 6.10 -1.90 -20.84
C GLY A 27 4.64 -1.44 -20.85
N ARG A 28 4.19 -0.73 -19.81
CA ARG A 28 2.81 -0.31 -19.66
C ARG A 28 2.67 0.90 -18.75
N ALA A 29 1.62 1.68 -18.95
CA ALA A 29 1.28 2.77 -18.05
C ALA A 29 0.65 2.23 -16.75
N PRO A 30 0.67 3.02 -15.66
CA PRO A 30 -0.07 2.65 -14.46
C PRO A 30 -1.56 2.52 -14.73
N ASP A 31 -2.19 1.54 -14.07
CA ASP A 31 -3.64 1.32 -14.15
C ASP A 31 -4.41 2.26 -13.23
N TRP A 32 -3.75 2.81 -12.22
CA TRP A 32 -4.36 3.70 -11.23
C TRP A 32 -3.34 4.71 -10.73
N ARG A 33 -3.73 5.98 -10.64
CA ARG A 33 -2.93 7.08 -10.08
C ARG A 33 -3.79 7.87 -9.11
N ALA A 34 -3.23 8.18 -7.95
CA ALA A 34 -3.94 8.96 -6.94
C ALA A 34 -2.98 9.79 -6.09
N VAL A 35 -3.50 10.84 -5.49
CA VAL A 35 -2.83 11.60 -4.43
C VAL A 35 -3.87 11.82 -3.33
N SER A 36 -3.55 11.36 -2.12
CA SER A 36 -4.44 11.57 -0.97
C SER A 36 -4.37 12.99 -0.45
N ASP A 37 -5.38 13.41 0.30
CA ASP A 37 -5.42 14.73 0.94
C ASP A 37 -4.27 14.94 1.91
N THR A 38 -3.71 13.88 2.45
CA THR A 38 -2.61 13.92 3.42
C THR A 38 -1.22 13.77 2.78
N GLY A 39 -1.15 13.67 1.45
CA GLY A 39 0.10 13.71 0.71
C GLY A 39 0.77 12.37 0.43
N ALA A 40 0.00 11.31 0.25
CA ALA A 40 0.50 10.05 -0.29
C ALA A 40 0.14 9.96 -1.77
N ALA A 41 1.14 9.99 -2.64
CA ALA A 41 0.98 9.76 -4.07
C ALA A 41 1.17 8.29 -4.39
N THR A 42 0.31 7.73 -5.23
CA THR A 42 0.35 6.31 -5.60
C THR A 42 0.31 6.12 -7.11
N ALA A 43 0.96 5.06 -7.56
CA ALA A 43 0.86 4.55 -8.93
C ALA A 43 0.75 3.02 -8.86
N LEU A 44 -0.33 2.46 -9.38
CA LEU A 44 -0.60 1.03 -9.33
C LEU A 44 -0.49 0.42 -10.71
N PHE A 45 0.26 -0.68 -10.79
CA PHE A 45 0.38 -1.51 -11.99
C PHE A 45 -0.26 -2.87 -11.70
N GLN A 46 -1.38 -3.16 -12.34
CA GLN A 46 -2.04 -4.45 -12.19
C GLN A 46 -1.36 -5.49 -13.06
N LEU A 47 -0.83 -6.53 -12.44
CA LEU A 47 -0.25 -7.69 -13.13
C LEU A 47 -1.25 -8.84 -13.12
N GLY A 48 -0.92 -9.94 -13.78
CA GLY A 48 -1.83 -11.07 -13.91
C GLY A 48 -2.21 -11.74 -12.58
N ASN A 49 -1.29 -11.75 -11.62
CA ASN A 49 -1.46 -12.46 -10.34
C ASN A 49 -1.37 -11.57 -9.10
N THR A 50 -0.95 -10.33 -9.25
CA THR A 50 -0.82 -9.36 -8.14
C THR A 50 -0.71 -7.96 -8.72
N ALA A 51 -0.55 -6.96 -7.87
CA ALA A 51 -0.29 -5.59 -8.29
C ALA A 51 1.00 -5.06 -7.66
N LEU A 52 1.64 -4.15 -8.36
CA LEU A 52 2.75 -3.32 -7.87
C LEU A 52 2.21 -1.94 -7.55
N GLU A 53 2.36 -1.48 -6.31
CA GLU A 53 2.00 -0.14 -5.91
C GLU A 53 3.24 0.66 -5.51
N LEU A 54 3.47 1.74 -6.23
CA LEU A 54 4.46 2.74 -5.83
C LEU A 54 3.77 3.76 -4.93
N VAL A 55 4.43 4.12 -3.82
CA VAL A 55 3.96 5.16 -2.92
C VAL A 55 5.09 6.14 -2.68
N ALA A 56 4.80 7.42 -2.82
CA ALA A 56 5.77 8.49 -2.61
C ALA A 56 5.15 9.66 -1.86
N PRO A 57 5.93 10.44 -1.11
CA PRO A 57 5.41 11.67 -0.51
C PRO A 57 5.09 12.71 -1.60
N SER A 58 4.02 13.45 -1.39
CA SER A 58 3.60 14.53 -2.29
C SER A 58 3.15 15.74 -1.46
N GLY A 59 3.75 16.90 -1.71
CA GLY A 59 3.41 18.11 -0.98
C GLY A 59 3.69 18.01 0.52
N HIS A 60 2.78 18.53 1.30
CA HIS A 60 2.82 18.54 2.76
C HIS A 60 1.58 17.84 3.31
N GLY A 61 1.69 17.29 4.51
CA GLY A 61 0.61 16.61 5.19
C GLY A 61 1.16 15.44 5.99
N SER A 62 0.32 14.83 6.80
CA SER A 62 0.75 13.78 7.72
C SER A 62 1.31 12.55 7.01
N SER A 63 0.69 12.13 5.91
CA SER A 63 1.19 11.00 5.12
C SER A 63 2.49 11.34 4.40
N ALA A 64 2.61 12.55 3.83
CA ALA A 64 3.83 13.00 3.17
C ALA A 64 5.02 13.01 4.15
N GLU A 65 4.82 13.54 5.33
CA GLU A 65 5.87 13.60 6.35
C GLU A 65 6.25 12.21 6.86
N HIS A 66 5.25 11.35 7.09
CA HIS A 66 5.49 9.96 7.50
C HIS A 66 6.29 9.18 6.45
N LEU A 67 5.94 9.33 5.17
CA LEU A 67 6.64 8.66 4.08
C LEU A 67 8.08 9.17 3.93
N ARG A 68 8.30 10.47 4.07
CA ARG A 68 9.66 11.05 4.05
C ARG A 68 10.52 10.52 5.19
N ALA A 69 9.95 10.43 6.39
CA ALA A 69 10.65 9.89 7.54
C ALA A 69 11.02 8.42 7.32
N ARG A 70 10.11 7.61 6.79
CA ARG A 70 10.38 6.20 6.48
C ARG A 70 11.50 6.06 5.44
N ILE A 71 11.47 6.85 4.38
CA ILE A 71 12.52 6.82 3.35
C ILE A 71 13.88 7.22 3.94
N THR A 72 13.90 8.19 4.84
CA THR A 72 15.12 8.61 5.54
C THR A 72 15.68 7.50 6.42
N GLU A 73 14.82 6.79 7.16
CA GLU A 73 15.26 5.74 8.10
C GLU A 73 15.58 4.42 7.40
N GLU A 74 14.77 4.01 6.46
CA GLU A 74 14.80 2.66 5.88
C GLU A 74 15.32 2.63 4.43
N GLY A 75 15.39 3.77 3.78
CA GLY A 75 15.66 3.89 2.36
C GLY A 75 14.42 3.60 1.51
N PRO A 76 14.48 3.90 0.21
CA PRO A 76 13.43 3.51 -0.74
C PRO A 76 13.45 2.00 -1.01
N GLY A 77 12.44 1.49 -1.69
CA GLY A 77 12.35 0.12 -2.16
C GLY A 77 11.14 -0.64 -1.64
N LEU A 78 11.17 -1.96 -1.78
CA LEU A 78 10.11 -2.85 -1.33
C LEU A 78 10.02 -2.87 0.19
N LYS A 79 8.86 -2.49 0.74
CA LYS A 79 8.69 -2.32 2.20
C LYS A 79 7.49 -3.04 2.77
N SER A 80 6.46 -3.31 1.98
CA SER A 80 5.20 -3.83 2.51
C SER A 80 4.57 -4.84 1.56
N LEU A 81 3.85 -5.78 2.15
CA LEU A 81 3.00 -6.72 1.44
C LEU A 81 1.56 -6.53 1.90
N ALA A 82 0.64 -6.49 0.95
CA ALA A 82 -0.79 -6.49 1.24
C ALA A 82 -1.38 -7.85 0.88
N PHE A 83 -1.91 -8.53 1.87
CA PHE A 83 -2.56 -9.81 1.70
C PHE A 83 -4.05 -9.61 1.49
N ARG A 84 -4.63 -10.38 0.58
CA ARG A 84 -6.07 -10.36 0.33
C ARG A 84 -6.78 -11.22 1.36
N SER A 85 -7.74 -10.61 2.06
CA SER A 85 -8.58 -11.28 3.05
C SER A 85 -9.99 -11.48 2.53
N THR A 86 -10.54 -12.66 2.69
CA THR A 86 -11.94 -12.96 2.39
C THR A 86 -12.85 -12.74 3.59
N ASP A 87 -12.27 -12.59 4.78
CA ASP A 87 -12.98 -12.30 6.03
C ASP A 87 -12.07 -11.45 6.93
N ILE A 88 -12.07 -10.14 6.70
CA ILE A 88 -11.14 -9.25 7.39
C ILE A 88 -11.34 -9.21 8.91
N ALA A 89 -12.59 -9.30 9.36
CA ALA A 89 -12.88 -9.33 10.80
C ALA A 89 -12.37 -10.62 11.44
N GLY A 90 -12.53 -11.76 10.76
CA GLY A 90 -12.02 -13.05 11.22
C GLY A 90 -10.50 -13.08 11.26
N ASP A 91 -9.86 -12.56 10.23
CA ASP A 91 -8.40 -12.50 10.16
C ASP A 91 -7.84 -11.55 11.22
N HIS A 92 -8.49 -10.42 11.47
CA HIS A 92 -8.10 -9.51 12.55
C HIS A 92 -8.15 -10.22 13.92
N ARG A 93 -9.23 -10.95 14.19
CA ARG A 93 -9.36 -11.72 15.43
C ARG A 93 -8.25 -12.79 15.55
N ALA A 94 -7.94 -13.45 14.44
CA ALA A 94 -6.88 -14.45 14.41
C ALA A 94 -5.50 -13.85 14.75
N MET A 95 -5.18 -12.69 14.15
CA MET A 95 -3.92 -11.99 14.45
C MET A 95 -3.87 -11.51 15.90
N SER A 96 -5.00 -11.08 16.44
CA SER A 96 -5.10 -10.70 17.86
C SER A 96 -4.82 -11.89 18.80
N ARG A 97 -5.39 -13.05 18.49
CA ARG A 97 -5.14 -14.28 19.27
C ARG A 97 -3.69 -14.73 19.21
N LEU A 98 -3.00 -14.46 18.11
CA LEU A 98 -1.58 -14.75 17.95
C LEU A 98 -0.66 -13.69 18.60
N ALA A 99 -1.23 -12.72 19.29
CA ALA A 99 -0.51 -11.62 19.93
C ALA A 99 0.35 -10.77 18.96
N LEU A 100 -0.12 -10.63 17.72
CA LEU A 100 0.58 -9.86 16.70
C LEU A 100 0.21 -8.37 16.71
N SER A 101 -0.62 -7.94 17.65
CA SER A 101 -1.00 -6.53 17.85
C SER A 101 -1.52 -5.84 16.59
N PRO A 102 -2.53 -6.40 15.91
CA PRO A 102 -3.05 -5.77 14.70
C PRO A 102 -3.67 -4.40 15.01
N THR A 103 -3.53 -3.46 14.08
CA THR A 103 -4.24 -2.17 14.17
C THR A 103 -5.74 -2.40 14.01
N ALA A 104 -6.56 -1.40 14.39
CA ALA A 104 -7.99 -1.45 14.12
C ALA A 104 -8.23 -1.56 12.61
N VAL A 105 -9.33 -2.23 12.24
CA VAL A 105 -9.78 -2.26 10.84
C VAL A 105 -10.28 -0.87 10.47
N GLU A 106 -9.76 -0.31 9.40
CA GLU A 106 -10.10 1.01 8.89
C GLU A 106 -10.61 0.93 7.45
N GLU A 107 -11.49 1.85 7.11
CA GLU A 107 -11.91 2.04 5.72
C GLU A 107 -10.98 3.03 5.04
N ALA A 108 -10.66 2.79 3.79
CA ALA A 108 -9.85 3.65 2.96
C ALA A 108 -10.53 3.92 1.62
N LEU A 109 -10.16 5.03 1.04
CA LEU A 109 -10.71 5.53 -0.22
C LEU A 109 -9.57 5.98 -1.12
N SER A 110 -9.67 5.69 -2.40
CA SER A 110 -8.79 6.22 -3.42
C SER A 110 -9.59 6.67 -4.64
N GLU A 111 -9.18 7.77 -5.23
CA GLU A 111 -9.76 8.32 -6.45
C GLU A 111 -8.68 8.34 -7.55
N ASP A 112 -9.01 7.76 -8.71
CA ASP A 112 -8.11 7.76 -9.85
C ASP A 112 -8.13 9.13 -10.52
N MET A 113 -6.95 9.74 -10.65
CA MET A 113 -6.80 11.07 -11.25
C MET A 113 -7.14 11.12 -12.73
N ALA A 114 -6.98 10.00 -13.44
CA ALA A 114 -7.16 9.95 -14.90
C ALA A 114 -8.61 9.67 -15.31
N ARG A 115 -9.36 8.91 -14.51
CA ARG A 115 -10.67 8.37 -14.89
C ARG A 115 -11.82 8.82 -14.00
N GLU A 116 -11.53 9.63 -13.00
CA GLU A 116 -12.49 10.06 -11.97
C GLU A 116 -13.18 8.88 -11.28
N ALA A 117 -12.55 7.71 -11.30
CA ALA A 117 -13.05 6.51 -10.66
C ALA A 117 -12.69 6.49 -9.18
N ARG A 118 -13.53 5.87 -8.37
CA ARG A 118 -13.35 5.76 -6.93
C ARG A 118 -13.37 4.30 -6.52
N ARG A 119 -12.54 3.94 -5.57
CA ARG A 119 -12.59 2.64 -4.92
C ARG A 119 -12.40 2.76 -3.41
N THR A 120 -13.03 1.86 -2.68
CA THR A 120 -12.95 1.77 -1.23
C THR A 120 -12.53 0.37 -0.83
N TRP A 121 -11.88 0.26 0.31
CA TRP A 121 -11.52 -1.03 0.89
C TRP A 121 -11.40 -0.90 2.41
N ARG A 122 -11.36 -2.04 3.08
CA ARG A 122 -11.04 -2.10 4.51
C ARG A 122 -9.66 -2.71 4.68
N SER A 123 -8.94 -2.28 5.68
CA SER A 123 -7.61 -2.80 5.93
C SER A 123 -7.22 -2.70 7.40
N PHE A 124 -6.28 -3.53 7.80
CA PHE A 124 -5.52 -3.40 9.02
C PHE A 124 -4.07 -3.82 8.74
N ARG A 125 -3.19 -3.56 9.66
CA ARG A 125 -1.78 -3.95 9.53
C ARG A 125 -1.28 -4.61 10.80
N VAL A 126 -0.20 -5.39 10.65
CA VAL A 126 0.55 -5.98 11.75
C VAL A 126 1.92 -5.27 11.84
N PRO A 127 2.38 -4.87 13.05
CA PRO A 127 3.67 -4.19 13.20
C PRO A 127 4.83 -5.02 12.66
N GLN A 128 5.79 -4.33 12.02
CA GLN A 128 6.92 -4.98 11.36
C GLN A 128 7.86 -5.73 12.31
N GLU A 129 7.83 -5.43 13.58
CA GLU A 129 8.63 -6.15 14.60
C GLU A 129 8.23 -7.62 14.73
N HIS A 130 6.99 -7.97 14.35
CA HIS A 130 6.48 -9.35 14.36
C HIS A 130 6.70 -10.09 13.03
N THR A 131 7.15 -9.41 12.00
CA THR A 131 7.19 -9.92 10.63
C THR A 131 8.55 -9.73 9.95
N ALA A 132 9.62 -9.76 10.74
CA ALA A 132 11.00 -9.64 10.26
C ALA A 132 11.28 -8.38 9.43
N GLY A 133 10.68 -7.25 9.84
CA GLY A 133 10.92 -5.95 9.22
C GLY A 133 10.06 -5.62 8.01
N ILE A 134 9.17 -6.52 7.59
CA ILE A 134 8.22 -6.27 6.50
C ILE A 134 6.88 -5.86 7.11
N ARG A 135 6.29 -4.77 6.63
CA ARG A 135 4.94 -4.37 7.05
C ARG A 135 3.90 -5.19 6.31
N TRP A 136 3.06 -5.87 7.06
CA TRP A 136 1.95 -6.64 6.53
C TRP A 136 0.65 -5.86 6.66
N PHE A 137 -0.01 -5.67 5.53
CA PHE A 137 -1.37 -5.17 5.45
C PHE A 137 -2.31 -6.32 5.08
N PHE A 138 -3.52 -6.25 5.58
CA PHE A 138 -4.60 -7.18 5.22
C PHE A 138 -5.71 -6.33 4.63
N VAL A 139 -6.12 -6.64 3.41
CA VAL A 139 -7.06 -5.82 2.65
C VAL A 139 -8.26 -6.64 2.20
N ALA A 140 -9.43 -6.02 2.24
CA ALA A 140 -10.67 -6.57 1.72
C ALA A 140 -11.43 -5.46 0.98
N PRO A 141 -12.06 -5.78 -0.16
CA PRO A 141 -12.88 -4.82 -0.91
C PRO A 141 -14.10 -4.33 -0.13
#